data_d7d857fdd4df153427ff8b8d79da7f83
#
_entry.id   d7d857fdd4df153427ff8b8d79da7f83
#
_cell.length_a   1.000
_cell.length_b   1.000
_cell.length_c   1.000
_cell.angle_alpha   90.00
_cell.angle_beta   90.00
_cell.angle_gamma   90.00
#
_symmetry.space_group_name_H-M   'P 1'
#
loop_
_entity.id
_entity.type
_entity.pdbx_description
1 polymer ?
#
loop_
_entity_poly.entity_id
_entity_poly.type
_entity_poly.pdbx_seq_one_letter_code
_entity_poly.pdbx_strand_id
1 'polypeptide(L)'
;MSLATVHTRAKLGIEAPLVCVEVHLSNGLPAFHIVGLPETAVKESKDRVRSAIINAHFEFPARRITINLAPAELPKEGTRFDLAIAIGILAASGQVPMDLLEQHEFIGELALSGELRPVEALLPSAMACANDDRALIISVGNASEAALVGQLTVLPATHLLQVSAHMHGREPLKPWQPSPNKLSTSAPQLNEVIGQEHAKRALEIAASGGHHLLLFGPPGTGKTMLASRLPGLLPALDNAEALEVAAIHSVASKTDRAAHSLQRPFRAPHHSASATATAIVGGGS
;
A
#
# COMPACT_ATOMS: atom_id res chain seq x y z
N MET A 1 22.91 -27.52 -1.08
CA MET A 1 22.76 -26.10 -0.78
C MET A 1 21.60 -25.61 -1.61
N SER A 2 20.61 -25.00 -0.98
CA SER A 2 19.45 -24.47 -1.70
C SER A 2 19.34 -22.97 -1.41
N LEU A 3 19.23 -22.18 -2.47
CA LEU A 3 19.03 -20.75 -2.46
C LEU A 3 17.72 -20.47 -3.19
N ALA A 4 16.85 -19.66 -2.59
CA ALA A 4 15.64 -19.15 -3.22
C ALA A 4 15.63 -17.63 -3.14
N THR A 5 15.17 -16.97 -4.21
CA THR A 5 14.99 -15.52 -4.26
C THR A 5 13.52 -15.20 -4.46
N VAL A 6 12.99 -14.33 -3.62
CA VAL A 6 11.58 -13.89 -3.63
C VAL A 6 11.54 -12.36 -3.67
N HIS A 7 10.61 -11.80 -4.42
CA HIS A 7 10.46 -10.36 -4.59
C HIS A 7 9.39 -9.80 -3.65
N THR A 8 9.70 -8.68 -3.05
CA THR A 8 8.78 -7.88 -2.22
C THR A 8 9.17 -6.40 -2.29
N ARG A 9 8.49 -5.51 -1.56
CA ARG A 9 8.78 -4.08 -1.59
C ARG A 9 8.91 -3.49 -0.18
N ALA A 10 9.84 -2.56 -0.04
CA ALA A 10 9.95 -1.76 1.16
C ALA A 10 9.00 -0.54 1.09
N LYS A 11 8.72 0.06 2.26
CA LYS A 11 7.98 1.32 2.39
C LYS A 11 9.01 2.46 2.54
N LEU A 12 9.03 3.39 1.58
CA LEU A 12 9.88 4.57 1.63
C LEU A 12 9.10 5.79 1.15
N GLY A 13 8.33 6.42 2.04
CA GLY A 13 7.38 7.46 1.66
C GLY A 13 6.36 6.97 0.63
N ILE A 14 6.27 7.65 -0.51
CA ILE A 14 5.44 7.25 -1.66
C ILE A 14 6.18 6.33 -2.64
N GLU A 15 7.46 6.08 -2.41
CA GLU A 15 8.26 5.12 -3.16
C GLU A 15 8.14 3.73 -2.55
N ALA A 16 8.29 2.72 -3.37
CA ALA A 16 8.25 1.33 -2.94
C ALA A 16 9.37 0.55 -3.63
N PRO A 17 10.63 0.77 -3.24
CA PRO A 17 11.76 0.12 -3.86
C PRO A 17 11.69 -1.40 -3.70
N LEU A 18 12.12 -2.10 -4.75
CA LEU A 18 12.17 -3.56 -4.76
C LEU A 18 13.14 -4.09 -3.70
N VAL A 19 12.72 -5.13 -3.00
CA VAL A 19 13.53 -5.89 -2.06
C VAL A 19 13.56 -7.35 -2.51
N CYS A 20 14.77 -7.86 -2.72
CA CYS A 20 14.99 -9.27 -2.98
C CYS A 20 15.23 -9.99 -1.63
N VAL A 21 14.36 -10.95 -1.33
CA VAL A 21 14.48 -11.82 -0.17
C VAL A 21 15.21 -13.09 -0.58
N GLU A 22 16.50 -13.16 -0.30
CA GLU A 22 17.34 -14.32 -0.61
C GLU A 22 17.39 -15.25 0.61
N VAL A 23 16.89 -16.46 0.46
CA VAL A 23 16.86 -17.47 1.53
C VAL A 23 17.84 -18.59 1.22
N HIS A 24 18.83 -18.71 2.05
CA HIS A 24 19.87 -19.77 1.94
C HIS A 24 19.74 -20.78 3.08
N LEU A 25 19.62 -22.07 2.73
CA LEU A 25 19.67 -23.19 3.66
C LEU A 25 21.01 -23.88 3.59
N SER A 26 21.74 -23.90 4.70
CA SER A 26 23.03 -24.59 4.84
C SER A 26 23.01 -25.66 5.92
N ASN A 27 23.93 -26.63 5.81
CA ASN A 27 24.12 -27.64 6.84
C ASN A 27 24.74 -26.99 8.10
N GLY A 28 24.39 -27.51 9.27
CA GLY A 28 24.91 -27.04 10.54
C GLY A 28 23.82 -27.04 11.62
N LEU A 29 24.17 -26.53 12.80
CA LEU A 29 23.21 -26.37 13.89
C LEU A 29 22.06 -25.45 13.45
N PRO A 30 20.79 -25.80 13.77
CA PRO A 30 19.64 -24.99 13.45
C PRO A 30 19.80 -23.56 13.99
N ALA A 31 19.73 -22.60 13.09
CA ALA A 31 19.82 -21.18 13.40
C ALA A 31 18.99 -20.39 12.39
N PHE A 32 18.47 -19.22 12.80
CA PHE A 32 17.67 -18.35 11.94
C PHE A 32 18.22 -16.92 12.01
N HIS A 33 18.84 -16.48 10.94
CA HIS A 33 19.47 -15.18 10.83
C HIS A 33 18.82 -14.35 9.70
N ILE A 34 18.52 -13.08 10.00
CA ILE A 34 18.07 -12.10 9.00
C ILE A 34 19.12 -10.98 8.95
N VAL A 35 19.60 -10.69 7.73
CA VAL A 35 20.57 -9.63 7.43
C VAL A 35 20.01 -8.67 6.39
N GLY A 36 20.63 -7.53 6.13
CA GLY A 36 20.17 -6.51 5.18
C GLY A 36 19.42 -5.36 5.84
N LEU A 37 19.92 -4.89 6.97
CA LEU A 37 19.38 -3.76 7.76
C LEU A 37 17.92 -3.93 8.22
N PRO A 38 17.53 -5.10 8.79
CA PRO A 38 16.18 -5.29 9.29
C PRO A 38 15.96 -4.51 10.58
N GLU A 39 14.84 -3.78 10.68
CA GLU A 39 14.36 -3.20 11.92
C GLU A 39 13.83 -4.25 12.90
N THR A 40 13.47 -3.82 14.12
CA THR A 40 13.02 -4.73 15.19
C THR A 40 11.82 -5.56 14.76
N ALA A 41 10.81 -4.94 14.14
CA ALA A 41 9.61 -5.65 13.67
C ALA A 41 9.91 -6.75 12.64
N VAL A 42 10.90 -6.53 11.77
CA VAL A 42 11.37 -7.53 10.80
C VAL A 42 12.20 -8.62 11.48
N LYS A 43 12.95 -8.30 12.54
CA LYS A 43 13.66 -9.31 13.34
C LYS A 43 12.69 -10.22 14.09
N GLU A 44 11.58 -9.69 14.57
CA GLU A 44 10.50 -10.43 15.23
C GLU A 44 9.72 -11.34 14.26
N SER A 45 9.81 -11.12 12.95
CA SER A 45 9.17 -11.98 11.94
C SER A 45 9.61 -13.44 12.04
N LYS A 46 10.79 -13.73 12.63
CA LYS A 46 11.29 -15.09 12.82
C LYS A 46 10.27 -15.99 13.50
N ASP A 47 9.71 -15.52 14.63
CA ASP A 47 8.79 -16.31 15.44
C ASP A 47 7.42 -16.41 14.77
N ARG A 48 6.95 -15.31 14.13
CA ARG A 48 5.70 -15.31 13.36
C ARG A 48 5.77 -16.26 12.18
N VAL A 49 6.80 -16.13 11.34
CA VAL A 49 6.99 -16.95 10.14
C VAL A 49 7.17 -18.42 10.51
N ARG A 50 8.00 -18.73 11.54
CA ARG A 50 8.18 -20.10 12.00
C ARG A 50 6.86 -20.72 12.43
N SER A 51 6.09 -20.03 13.25
CA SER A 51 4.81 -20.52 13.75
C SER A 51 3.79 -20.67 12.61
N ALA A 52 3.73 -19.70 11.69
CA ALA A 52 2.85 -19.75 10.53
C ALA A 52 3.14 -20.95 9.62
N ILE A 53 4.41 -21.24 9.34
CA ILE A 53 4.82 -22.40 8.54
C ILE A 53 4.39 -23.70 9.21
N ILE A 54 4.68 -23.87 10.52
CA ILE A 54 4.33 -25.09 11.28
C ILE A 54 2.81 -25.25 11.36
N ASN A 55 2.07 -24.20 11.71
CA ASN A 55 0.61 -24.24 11.84
C ASN A 55 -0.12 -24.39 10.51
N ALA A 56 0.53 -24.02 9.40
CA ALA A 56 0.08 -24.31 8.04
C ALA A 56 0.47 -25.73 7.57
N HIS A 57 0.90 -26.60 8.49
CA HIS A 57 1.27 -28.01 8.25
C HIS A 57 2.45 -28.21 7.27
N PHE A 58 3.33 -27.21 7.16
CA PHE A 58 4.61 -27.37 6.47
C PHE A 58 5.72 -27.75 7.45
N GLU A 59 6.76 -28.40 6.93
CA GLU A 59 7.95 -28.70 7.71
C GLU A 59 8.84 -27.46 7.82
N PHE A 60 9.17 -27.04 9.05
CA PHE A 60 10.16 -26.00 9.26
C PHE A 60 11.57 -26.59 9.23
N PRO A 61 12.47 -26.13 8.32
CA PRO A 61 13.77 -26.78 8.12
C PRO A 61 14.63 -26.77 9.39
N ALA A 62 15.06 -27.95 9.84
CA ALA A 62 16.00 -28.12 10.95
C ALA A 62 17.46 -27.88 10.48
N ARG A 63 17.70 -26.76 9.81
CA ARG A 63 18.99 -26.36 9.21
C ARG A 63 19.34 -24.93 9.62
N ARG A 64 20.52 -24.47 9.24
CA ARG A 64 20.88 -23.06 9.36
C ARG A 64 20.21 -22.27 8.23
N ILE A 65 19.31 -21.36 8.58
CA ILE A 65 18.56 -20.47 7.68
C ILE A 65 19.22 -19.09 7.73
N THR A 66 19.67 -18.58 6.61
CA THR A 66 20.14 -17.21 6.45
C THR A 66 19.27 -16.50 5.43
N ILE A 67 18.66 -15.39 5.83
CA ILE A 67 17.81 -14.56 4.97
C ILE A 67 18.52 -13.23 4.77
N ASN A 68 18.76 -12.86 3.53
CA ASN A 68 19.31 -11.56 3.15
C ASN A 68 18.20 -10.73 2.50
N LEU A 69 17.96 -9.52 3.01
CA LEU A 69 17.02 -8.55 2.46
C LEU A 69 17.81 -7.50 1.66
N ALA A 70 17.98 -7.76 0.37
CA ALA A 70 18.76 -6.90 -0.52
C ALA A 70 17.89 -5.79 -1.17
N PRO A 71 18.41 -4.56 -1.37
CA PRO A 71 19.74 -4.08 -1.00
C PRO A 71 19.87 -3.76 0.51
N ALA A 72 21.07 -3.93 1.05
CA ALA A 72 21.31 -3.73 2.50
C ALA A 72 21.16 -2.27 2.97
N GLU A 73 21.37 -1.31 2.08
CA GLU A 73 21.31 0.13 2.38
C GLU A 73 19.89 0.65 2.64
N LEU A 74 18.88 -0.07 2.18
CA LEU A 74 17.48 0.31 2.31
C LEU A 74 16.94 -0.13 3.67
N PRO A 75 16.34 0.76 4.48
CA PRO A 75 15.68 0.36 5.73
C PRO A 75 14.46 -0.53 5.44
N LYS A 76 14.28 -1.58 6.24
CA LYS A 76 13.16 -2.53 6.14
C LYS A 76 12.34 -2.44 7.41
N GLU A 77 11.16 -1.86 7.26
CA GLU A 77 10.23 -1.57 8.36
C GLU A 77 8.96 -2.41 8.27
N GLY A 78 8.39 -2.71 9.43
CA GLY A 78 7.08 -3.33 9.55
C GLY A 78 7.07 -4.83 9.28
N THR A 79 5.86 -5.37 9.17
CA THR A 79 5.56 -6.81 9.11
C THR A 79 5.34 -7.32 7.67
N ARG A 80 5.40 -6.43 6.69
CA ARG A 80 5.08 -6.72 5.28
C ARG A 80 5.94 -7.78 4.60
N PHE A 81 7.09 -8.10 5.19
CA PHE A 81 8.06 -9.07 4.66
C PHE A 81 7.75 -10.52 5.04
N ASP A 82 6.84 -10.76 6.01
CA ASP A 82 6.58 -12.07 6.58
C ASP A 82 6.22 -13.10 5.50
N LEU A 83 5.30 -12.74 4.58
CA LEU A 83 4.88 -13.63 3.50
C LEU A 83 6.03 -13.99 2.56
N ALA A 84 6.83 -13.01 2.12
CA ALA A 84 7.96 -13.23 1.24
C ALA A 84 9.03 -14.12 1.90
N ILE A 85 9.30 -13.89 3.19
CA ILE A 85 10.21 -14.71 3.99
C ILE A 85 9.72 -16.15 4.09
N ALA A 86 8.42 -16.35 4.38
CA ALA A 86 7.84 -17.69 4.50
C ALA A 86 7.93 -18.46 3.16
N ILE A 87 7.52 -17.82 2.06
CA ILE A 87 7.60 -18.43 0.72
C ILE A 87 9.06 -18.75 0.36
N GLY A 88 9.99 -17.85 0.66
CA GLY A 88 11.42 -18.09 0.43
C GLY A 88 11.96 -19.30 1.20
N ILE A 89 11.56 -19.50 2.47
CA ILE A 89 11.94 -20.67 3.26
C ILE A 89 11.33 -21.95 2.66
N LEU A 90 10.05 -21.93 2.30
CA LEU A 90 9.36 -23.07 1.69
C LEU A 90 9.97 -23.43 0.33
N ALA A 91 10.30 -22.44 -0.48
CA ALA A 91 10.96 -22.66 -1.78
C ALA A 91 12.38 -23.21 -1.61
N ALA A 92 13.19 -22.62 -0.72
CA ALA A 92 14.55 -23.11 -0.44
C ALA A 92 14.55 -24.51 0.15
N SER A 93 13.49 -24.94 0.85
CA SER A 93 13.35 -26.31 1.37
C SER A 93 12.71 -27.30 0.38
N GLY A 94 12.32 -26.83 -0.82
CA GLY A 94 11.69 -27.68 -1.84
C GLY A 94 10.21 -27.96 -1.61
N GLN A 95 9.57 -27.25 -0.68
CA GLN A 95 8.15 -27.42 -0.36
C GLN A 95 7.26 -26.52 -1.24
N VAL A 96 7.82 -25.55 -1.92
CA VAL A 96 7.16 -24.69 -2.92
C VAL A 96 8.04 -24.64 -4.16
N PRO A 97 7.48 -24.75 -5.38
CA PRO A 97 8.23 -24.62 -6.64
C PRO A 97 8.81 -23.21 -6.81
N MET A 98 9.97 -23.10 -7.47
CA MET A 98 10.63 -21.81 -7.70
C MET A 98 10.24 -21.15 -9.04
N ASP A 99 9.63 -21.89 -9.95
CA ASP A 99 9.42 -21.49 -11.35
C ASP A 99 8.61 -20.20 -11.51
N LEU A 100 7.70 -19.91 -10.58
CA LEU A 100 6.84 -18.74 -10.63
C LEU A 100 7.31 -17.58 -9.72
N LEU A 101 8.39 -17.75 -8.94
CA LEU A 101 8.82 -16.75 -7.97
C LEU A 101 9.20 -15.41 -8.62
N GLU A 102 9.83 -15.44 -9.78
CA GLU A 102 10.26 -14.24 -10.50
C GLU A 102 9.10 -13.43 -11.09
N GLN A 103 7.96 -14.09 -11.34
CA GLN A 103 6.76 -13.47 -11.92
C GLN A 103 5.84 -12.85 -10.86
N HIS A 104 6.15 -13.05 -9.57
CA HIS A 104 5.31 -12.63 -8.47
C HIS A 104 6.06 -11.78 -7.45
N GLU A 105 5.36 -10.83 -6.87
CA GLU A 105 5.76 -10.14 -5.65
C GLU A 105 4.85 -10.53 -4.50
N PHE A 106 5.41 -10.65 -3.29
CA PHE A 106 4.72 -11.15 -2.12
C PHE A 106 4.76 -10.10 -1.01
N ILE A 107 3.61 -9.57 -0.62
CA ILE A 107 3.51 -8.55 0.44
C ILE A 107 2.38 -8.96 1.40
N GLY A 108 2.70 -9.11 2.70
CA GLY A 108 1.71 -9.43 3.71
C GLY A 108 2.31 -9.77 5.05
N GLU A 109 1.58 -9.46 6.10
CA GLU A 109 1.87 -9.95 7.45
C GLU A 109 1.29 -11.35 7.62
N LEU A 110 1.98 -12.20 8.37
CA LEU A 110 1.48 -13.52 8.74
C LEU A 110 1.05 -13.54 10.22
N ALA A 111 -0.17 -13.99 10.46
CA ALA A 111 -0.57 -14.44 11.79
C ALA A 111 0.12 -15.76 12.13
N LEU A 112 0.22 -16.12 13.41
CA LEU A 112 0.80 -17.37 13.86
C LEU A 112 0.08 -18.61 13.31
N SER A 113 -1.21 -18.46 12.93
CA SER A 113 -2.02 -19.50 12.29
C SER A 113 -1.64 -19.75 10.82
N GLY A 114 -0.92 -18.83 10.17
CA GLY A 114 -0.68 -18.81 8.73
C GLY A 114 -1.67 -17.96 7.92
N GLU A 115 -2.61 -17.30 8.58
CA GLU A 115 -3.50 -16.32 7.93
C GLU A 115 -2.73 -15.09 7.47
N LEU A 116 -3.12 -14.54 6.30
CA LEU A 116 -2.58 -13.30 5.78
C LEU A 116 -3.37 -12.10 6.31
N ARG A 117 -2.65 -11.17 6.92
CA ARG A 117 -3.16 -9.89 7.39
C ARG A 117 -2.81 -8.76 6.45
N PRO A 118 -3.67 -7.74 6.34
CA PRO A 118 -3.39 -6.57 5.54
C PRO A 118 -2.21 -5.76 6.11
N VAL A 119 -1.51 -5.08 5.22
CA VAL A 119 -0.43 -4.16 5.56
C VAL A 119 -0.80 -2.73 5.18
N GLU A 120 -0.20 -1.76 5.85
CA GLU A 120 -0.39 -0.34 5.55
C GLU A 120 0.45 0.10 4.34
N ALA A 121 0.05 1.19 3.71
CA ALA A 121 0.76 1.82 2.60
C ALA A 121 1.08 0.83 1.47
N LEU A 122 0.07 0.07 1.03
CA LEU A 122 0.25 -0.90 -0.03
C LEU A 122 0.25 -0.28 -1.43
N LEU A 123 -0.53 0.79 -1.65
CA LEU A 123 -0.74 1.34 -3.00
C LEU A 123 0.55 1.73 -3.74
N PRO A 124 1.55 2.39 -3.12
CA PRO A 124 2.85 2.62 -3.77
C PRO A 124 3.52 1.32 -4.24
N SER A 125 3.44 0.26 -3.42
CA SER A 125 4.00 -1.06 -3.78
C SER A 125 3.25 -1.68 -4.96
N ALA A 126 1.94 -1.55 -5.01
CA ALA A 126 1.13 -2.02 -6.12
C ALA A 126 1.45 -1.28 -7.43
N MET A 127 1.62 0.05 -7.38
CA MET A 127 2.03 0.85 -8.54
C MET A 127 3.40 0.44 -9.07
N ALA A 128 4.37 0.27 -8.20
CA ALA A 128 5.72 -0.14 -8.57
C ALA A 128 5.77 -1.59 -9.10
N CYS A 129 4.97 -2.52 -8.53
CA CYS A 129 4.84 -3.89 -9.01
C CYS A 129 4.27 -3.94 -10.43
N ALA A 130 3.26 -3.11 -10.74
CA ALA A 130 2.69 -3.00 -12.08
C ALA A 130 3.72 -2.53 -13.12
N ASN A 131 4.62 -1.61 -12.74
CA ASN A 131 5.68 -1.12 -13.63
C ASN A 131 6.74 -2.19 -13.93
N ASP A 132 6.88 -3.19 -13.07
CA ASP A 132 7.82 -4.32 -13.24
C ASP A 132 7.16 -5.55 -13.88
N ASP A 133 5.92 -5.43 -14.37
CA ASP A 133 5.12 -6.49 -15.03
C ASP A 133 5.00 -7.78 -14.18
N ARG A 134 4.94 -7.67 -12.85
CA ARG A 134 4.74 -8.80 -11.95
C ARG A 134 3.33 -8.84 -11.38
N ALA A 135 2.86 -10.05 -11.06
CA ALA A 135 1.63 -10.22 -10.31
C ALA A 135 1.89 -10.01 -8.81
N LEU A 136 0.93 -9.44 -8.10
CA LEU A 136 1.05 -9.12 -6.68
C LEU A 136 0.19 -10.04 -5.83
N ILE A 137 0.84 -10.85 -4.98
CA ILE A 137 0.17 -11.72 -4.00
C ILE A 137 0.10 -10.99 -2.65
N ILE A 138 -1.11 -10.77 -2.14
CA ILE A 138 -1.39 -9.98 -0.94
C ILE A 138 -2.53 -10.56 -0.11
N SER A 139 -2.72 -10.00 1.09
CA SER A 139 -3.93 -10.25 1.87
C SER A 139 -5.18 -9.74 1.15
N VAL A 140 -6.28 -10.49 1.25
CA VAL A 140 -7.59 -10.08 0.73
C VAL A 140 -8.02 -8.70 1.25
N GLY A 141 -7.62 -8.33 2.47
CA GLY A 141 -7.91 -7.01 3.06
C GLY A 141 -7.29 -5.82 2.32
N ASN A 142 -6.24 -6.06 1.52
CA ASN A 142 -5.60 -5.05 0.69
C ASN A 142 -6.06 -5.06 -0.78
N ALA A 143 -6.87 -6.03 -1.18
CA ALA A 143 -7.17 -6.26 -2.60
C ALA A 143 -7.87 -5.06 -3.27
N SER A 144 -8.79 -4.41 -2.57
CA SER A 144 -9.51 -3.24 -3.09
C SER A 144 -8.60 -2.03 -3.30
N GLU A 145 -7.61 -1.83 -2.42
CA GLU A 145 -6.61 -0.78 -2.54
C GLU A 145 -5.66 -1.03 -3.73
N ALA A 146 -5.12 -2.24 -3.84
CA ALA A 146 -4.23 -2.64 -4.92
C ALA A 146 -4.92 -2.58 -6.30
N ALA A 147 -6.22 -2.89 -6.36
CA ALA A 147 -7.01 -2.89 -7.59
C ALA A 147 -7.25 -1.48 -8.18
N LEU A 148 -6.93 -0.41 -7.46
CA LEU A 148 -6.90 0.95 -8.03
C LEU A 148 -5.87 1.06 -9.16
N VAL A 149 -4.85 0.21 -9.16
CA VAL A 149 -3.86 0.09 -10.23
C VAL A 149 -4.41 -0.84 -11.31
N GLY A 150 -5.12 -0.28 -12.28
CA GLY A 150 -5.92 -1.02 -13.27
C GLY A 150 -5.14 -2.03 -14.14
N GLN A 151 -3.82 -1.91 -14.26
CA GLN A 151 -2.97 -2.81 -15.06
C GLN A 151 -2.34 -3.93 -14.23
N LEU A 152 -2.46 -3.89 -12.89
CA LEU A 152 -1.86 -4.85 -12.00
C LEU A 152 -2.72 -6.13 -11.87
N THR A 153 -2.09 -7.28 -12.02
CA THR A 153 -2.70 -8.55 -11.63
C THR A 153 -2.59 -8.74 -10.13
N VAL A 154 -3.70 -8.49 -9.42
CA VAL A 154 -3.81 -8.65 -7.97
C VAL A 154 -4.33 -10.04 -7.64
N LEU A 155 -3.57 -10.79 -6.86
CA LEU A 155 -3.88 -12.16 -6.44
C LEU A 155 -4.08 -12.21 -4.91
N PRO A 156 -5.31 -11.98 -4.42
CA PRO A 156 -5.59 -11.99 -3.00
C PRO A 156 -5.60 -13.39 -2.42
N ALA A 157 -5.02 -13.54 -1.23
CA ALA A 157 -5.05 -14.77 -0.45
C ALA A 157 -5.43 -14.47 1.01
N THR A 158 -6.02 -15.44 1.68
CA THR A 158 -6.38 -15.37 3.10
C THR A 158 -5.42 -16.18 3.97
N HIS A 159 -4.69 -17.14 3.39
CA HIS A 159 -3.87 -18.06 4.12
C HIS A 159 -2.64 -18.52 3.30
N LEU A 160 -1.52 -18.82 3.99
CA LEU A 160 -0.27 -19.30 3.39
C LEU A 160 -0.47 -20.57 2.55
N LEU A 161 -1.41 -21.44 2.93
CA LEU A 161 -1.76 -22.64 2.17
C LEU A 161 -2.29 -22.32 0.77
N GLN A 162 -3.11 -21.26 0.63
CA GLN A 162 -3.64 -20.86 -0.68
C GLN A 162 -2.52 -20.35 -1.60
N VAL A 163 -1.57 -19.59 -1.02
CA VAL A 163 -0.40 -19.11 -1.77
C VAL A 163 0.44 -20.31 -2.25
N SER A 164 0.69 -21.28 -1.37
CA SER A 164 1.43 -22.50 -1.73
C SER A 164 0.69 -23.32 -2.80
N ALA A 165 -0.63 -23.48 -2.68
CA ALA A 165 -1.45 -24.21 -3.67
C ALA A 165 -1.40 -23.54 -5.05
N HIS A 166 -1.44 -22.20 -5.08
CA HIS A 166 -1.25 -21.41 -6.30
C HIS A 166 0.12 -21.63 -6.93
N MET A 167 1.19 -21.55 -6.13
CA MET A 167 2.56 -21.76 -6.63
C MET A 167 2.78 -23.17 -7.18
N HIS A 168 2.06 -24.17 -6.69
CA HIS A 168 2.07 -25.53 -7.24
C HIS A 168 1.15 -25.70 -8.47
N GLY A 169 0.40 -24.68 -8.88
CA GLY A 169 -0.60 -24.78 -9.94
C GLY A 169 -1.81 -25.66 -9.62
N ARG A 170 -1.98 -26.08 -8.35
CA ARG A 170 -3.11 -26.95 -7.92
C ARG A 170 -4.40 -26.17 -7.82
N GLU A 171 -4.36 -25.02 -7.16
CA GLU A 171 -5.49 -24.11 -6.96
C GLU A 171 -5.04 -22.68 -7.29
N PRO A 172 -5.14 -22.24 -8.55
CA PRO A 172 -4.74 -20.89 -8.93
C PRO A 172 -5.57 -19.83 -8.21
N LEU A 173 -4.90 -18.84 -7.60
CA LEU A 173 -5.57 -17.67 -7.05
C LEU A 173 -6.27 -16.91 -8.18
N LYS A 174 -7.50 -16.49 -7.92
CA LYS A 174 -8.27 -15.73 -8.90
C LYS A 174 -7.88 -14.27 -8.83
N PRO A 175 -7.59 -13.62 -9.97
CA PRO A 175 -7.35 -12.19 -10.01
C PRO A 175 -8.53 -11.43 -9.40
N TRP A 176 -8.23 -10.43 -8.58
CA TRP A 176 -9.25 -9.58 -7.99
C TRP A 176 -9.97 -8.79 -9.06
N GLN A 177 -11.29 -8.86 -9.06
CA GLN A 177 -12.11 -8.02 -9.92
C GLN A 177 -12.71 -6.90 -9.06
N PRO A 178 -12.40 -5.64 -9.35
CA PRO A 178 -13.00 -4.54 -8.63
C PRO A 178 -14.52 -4.57 -8.84
N SER A 179 -15.26 -4.58 -7.74
CA SER A 179 -16.71 -4.36 -7.81
C SER A 179 -16.95 -2.94 -8.36
N PRO A 180 -17.90 -2.73 -9.28
CA PRO A 180 -18.22 -1.40 -9.75
C PRO A 180 -18.79 -0.58 -8.58
N ASN A 181 -17.89 0.05 -7.85
CA ASN A 181 -18.28 0.92 -6.75
C ASN A 181 -18.91 2.19 -7.34
N LYS A 182 -20.17 2.42 -7.04
CA LYS A 182 -20.82 3.70 -7.32
C LYS A 182 -20.12 4.74 -6.44
N LEU A 183 -19.15 5.43 -7.02
CA LEU A 183 -18.54 6.63 -6.44
C LEU A 183 -19.64 7.70 -6.31
N SER A 184 -20.26 7.74 -5.16
CA SER A 184 -21.30 8.74 -4.86
C SER A 184 -20.94 9.52 -3.60
N THR A 185 -19.97 10.40 -3.73
CA THR A 185 -19.91 11.56 -2.86
C THR A 185 -19.91 12.78 -3.76
N SER A 186 -21.08 13.38 -3.95
CA SER A 186 -21.17 14.65 -4.64
C SER A 186 -20.45 15.70 -3.80
N ALA A 187 -19.41 16.32 -4.37
CA ALA A 187 -18.80 17.49 -3.76
C ALA A 187 -19.89 18.56 -3.53
N PRO A 188 -19.80 19.35 -2.44
CA PRO A 188 -20.72 20.45 -2.22
C PRO A 188 -20.76 21.37 -3.44
N GLN A 189 -21.95 21.63 -3.98
CA GLN A 189 -22.09 22.36 -5.24
C GLN A 189 -22.30 23.84 -5.01
N LEU A 190 -21.85 24.67 -5.95
CA LEU A 190 -21.96 26.12 -5.88
C LEU A 190 -23.43 26.62 -5.96
N ASN A 191 -24.30 25.85 -6.63
CA ASN A 191 -25.74 26.16 -6.74
C ASN A 191 -26.49 26.07 -5.41
N GLU A 192 -25.94 25.37 -4.40
CA GLU A 192 -26.50 25.31 -3.04
C GLU A 192 -26.33 26.63 -2.29
N VAL A 193 -25.47 27.52 -2.75
CA VAL A 193 -25.21 28.82 -2.13
C VAL A 193 -26.25 29.82 -2.62
N ILE A 194 -27.08 30.31 -1.72
CA ILE A 194 -28.11 31.35 -2.04
C ILE A 194 -27.47 32.74 -1.99
N GLY A 195 -27.69 33.54 -3.03
CA GLY A 195 -27.07 34.86 -3.17
C GLY A 195 -25.56 34.82 -3.43
N GLN A 196 -24.84 35.85 -3.04
CA GLN A 196 -23.37 35.94 -3.16
C GLN A 196 -22.87 35.91 -4.64
N GLU A 197 -23.60 36.48 -5.58
CA GLU A 197 -23.33 36.32 -7.01
C GLU A 197 -21.92 36.78 -7.43
N HIS A 198 -21.40 37.86 -6.83
CA HIS A 198 -20.05 38.35 -7.11
C HIS A 198 -18.97 37.34 -6.61
N ALA A 199 -19.16 36.73 -5.42
CA ALA A 199 -18.24 35.77 -4.89
C ALA A 199 -18.29 34.44 -5.65
N LYS A 200 -19.48 34.00 -6.10
CA LYS A 200 -19.64 32.84 -6.96
C LYS A 200 -18.90 33.05 -8.27
N ARG A 201 -19.10 34.23 -8.93
CA ARG A 201 -18.41 34.54 -10.17
C ARG A 201 -16.89 34.60 -10.02
N ALA A 202 -16.39 35.13 -8.90
CA ALA A 202 -14.97 35.14 -8.61
C ALA A 202 -14.41 33.72 -8.46
N LEU A 203 -15.15 32.79 -7.80
CA LEU A 203 -14.80 31.39 -7.68
C LEU A 203 -14.74 30.67 -9.02
N GLU A 204 -15.72 30.90 -9.91
CA GLU A 204 -15.74 30.38 -11.29
C GLU A 204 -14.51 30.81 -12.11
N ILE A 205 -14.18 32.10 -12.04
CA ILE A 205 -13.00 32.65 -12.73
C ILE A 205 -11.71 32.02 -12.14
N ALA A 206 -11.60 31.98 -10.82
CA ALA A 206 -10.44 31.40 -10.17
C ALA A 206 -10.28 29.91 -10.51
N ALA A 207 -11.36 29.14 -10.52
CA ALA A 207 -11.36 27.73 -10.90
C ALA A 207 -10.95 27.54 -12.38
N SER A 208 -11.50 28.34 -13.28
CA SER A 208 -11.23 28.22 -14.72
C SER A 208 -9.79 28.58 -15.10
N GLY A 209 -9.18 29.52 -14.38
CA GLY A 209 -7.84 30.02 -14.67
C GLY A 209 -6.75 29.50 -13.75
N GLY A 210 -7.09 28.64 -12.78
CA GLY A 210 -6.12 28.18 -11.77
C GLY A 210 -5.58 29.31 -10.89
N HIS A 211 -6.40 30.34 -10.62
CA HIS A 211 -5.98 31.54 -9.90
C HIS A 211 -6.14 31.38 -8.38
N HIS A 212 -5.24 32.05 -7.65
CA HIS A 212 -5.41 32.22 -6.21
C HIS A 212 -6.56 33.19 -5.92
N LEU A 213 -7.34 32.90 -4.86
CA LEU A 213 -8.47 33.72 -4.43
C LEU A 213 -8.34 34.06 -2.95
N LEU A 214 -8.51 35.34 -2.63
CA LEU A 214 -8.60 35.82 -1.24
C LEU A 214 -10.04 36.19 -0.92
N LEU A 215 -10.62 35.52 0.07
CA LEU A 215 -11.94 35.85 0.63
C LEU A 215 -11.75 36.56 1.97
N PHE A 216 -12.15 37.82 2.07
CA PHE A 216 -12.09 38.61 3.29
C PHE A 216 -13.45 39.17 3.66
N GLY A 217 -13.66 39.47 4.96
CA GLY A 217 -14.90 40.00 5.48
C GLY A 217 -15.18 39.56 6.91
N PRO A 218 -16.27 40.03 7.55
CA PRO A 218 -16.63 39.69 8.93
C PRO A 218 -16.86 38.18 9.15
N PRO A 219 -16.80 37.71 10.40
CA PRO A 219 -17.21 36.36 10.73
C PRO A 219 -18.68 36.09 10.31
N GLY A 220 -18.98 34.85 9.93
CA GLY A 220 -20.34 34.44 9.55
C GLY A 220 -20.80 34.78 8.12
N THR A 221 -19.98 35.44 7.30
CA THR A 221 -20.34 35.80 5.91
C THR A 221 -20.22 34.68 4.89
N GLY A 222 -19.97 33.44 5.29
CA GLY A 222 -19.94 32.27 4.40
C GLY A 222 -18.64 32.04 3.64
N LYS A 223 -17.51 32.69 4.01
CA LYS A 223 -16.22 32.54 3.32
C LYS A 223 -15.76 31.09 3.21
N THR A 224 -15.77 30.36 4.33
CA THR A 224 -15.38 28.94 4.35
C THR A 224 -16.35 28.07 3.56
N MET A 225 -17.64 28.40 3.61
CA MET A 225 -18.68 27.73 2.84
C MET A 225 -18.42 27.87 1.33
N LEU A 226 -18.09 29.07 0.85
CA LEU A 226 -17.73 29.32 -0.55
C LEU A 226 -16.44 28.61 -0.95
N ALA A 227 -15.39 28.72 -0.13
CA ALA A 227 -14.11 28.07 -0.40
C ALA A 227 -14.25 26.54 -0.52
N SER A 228 -15.09 25.90 0.29
CA SER A 228 -15.33 24.45 0.25
C SER A 228 -16.04 23.98 -1.03
N ARG A 229 -16.61 24.86 -1.86
CA ARG A 229 -17.21 24.54 -3.17
C ARG A 229 -16.20 24.58 -4.32
N LEU A 230 -15.03 25.14 -4.10
CA LEU A 230 -13.99 25.24 -5.15
C LEU A 230 -13.62 23.88 -5.78
N PRO A 231 -13.43 22.78 -5.01
CA PRO A 231 -13.15 21.48 -5.60
C PRO A 231 -14.21 20.98 -6.59
N GLY A 232 -15.48 21.31 -6.33
CA GLY A 232 -16.60 20.94 -7.21
C GLY A 232 -16.66 21.72 -8.54
N LEU A 233 -15.93 22.82 -8.65
CA LEU A 233 -15.80 23.63 -9.86
C LEU A 233 -14.59 23.21 -10.72
N LEU A 234 -13.64 22.52 -10.13
CA LEU A 234 -12.45 22.06 -10.84
C LEU A 234 -12.75 20.79 -11.64
N PRO A 235 -12.06 20.57 -12.78
CA PRO A 235 -12.18 19.30 -13.49
C PRO A 235 -11.80 18.14 -12.57
N ALA A 236 -12.43 16.98 -12.76
CA ALA A 236 -12.07 15.75 -12.04
C ALA A 236 -10.58 15.44 -12.24
N LEU A 237 -9.99 14.72 -11.29
CA LEU A 237 -8.64 14.18 -11.44
C LEU A 237 -8.63 13.18 -12.59
N ASP A 238 -7.56 13.17 -13.36
CA ASP A 238 -7.30 12.04 -14.25
C ASP A 238 -6.86 10.80 -13.45
N ASN A 239 -6.76 9.64 -14.10
CA ASN A 239 -6.43 8.41 -13.41
C ASN A 239 -5.03 8.44 -12.78
N ALA A 240 -4.07 9.11 -13.38
CA ALA A 240 -2.71 9.21 -12.87
C ALA A 240 -2.65 10.14 -11.65
N GLU A 241 -3.27 11.33 -11.74
CA GLU A 241 -3.43 12.26 -10.61
C GLU A 241 -4.17 11.59 -9.43
N ALA A 242 -5.23 10.83 -9.71
CA ALA A 242 -6.01 10.14 -8.70
C ALA A 242 -5.21 9.07 -7.98
N LEU A 243 -4.39 8.29 -8.70
CA LEU A 243 -3.49 7.30 -8.12
C LEU A 243 -2.40 7.94 -7.26
N GLU A 244 -1.81 9.05 -7.69
CA GLU A 244 -0.82 9.78 -6.92
C GLU A 244 -1.40 10.28 -5.59
N VAL A 245 -2.58 10.90 -5.63
CA VAL A 245 -3.29 11.35 -4.43
C VAL A 245 -3.63 10.16 -3.53
N ALA A 246 -4.10 9.06 -4.09
CA ALA A 246 -4.41 7.85 -3.34
C ALA A 246 -3.16 7.25 -2.67
N ALA A 247 -2.01 7.24 -3.36
CA ALA A 247 -0.73 6.78 -2.81
C ALA A 247 -0.30 7.60 -1.60
N ILE A 248 -0.41 8.95 -1.66
CA ILE A 248 -0.13 9.83 -0.54
C ILE A 248 -1.06 9.52 0.66
N HIS A 249 -2.36 9.29 0.40
CA HIS A 249 -3.31 8.95 1.45
C HIS A 249 -3.04 7.57 2.06
N SER A 250 -2.65 6.59 1.26
CA SER A 250 -2.26 5.25 1.70
C SER A 250 -1.10 5.31 2.70
N VAL A 251 -0.06 6.07 2.37
CA VAL A 251 1.11 6.26 3.26
C VAL A 251 0.74 7.00 4.55
N ALA A 252 -0.20 7.96 4.48
CA ALA A 252 -0.68 8.70 5.65
C ALA A 252 -1.66 7.91 6.53
N SER A 253 -1.81 6.59 6.34
CA SER A 253 -2.72 5.69 7.08
C SER A 253 -4.18 6.16 7.09
N LYS A 254 -4.62 6.78 5.99
CA LYS A 254 -6.01 7.25 5.79
C LYS A 254 -6.73 6.35 4.79
N THR A 255 -6.68 5.06 5.04
CA THR A 255 -7.11 3.97 4.12
C THR A 255 -8.55 4.13 3.62
N ASP A 256 -9.47 4.60 4.47
CA ASP A 256 -10.88 4.80 4.07
C ASP A 256 -11.08 5.89 3.02
N ARG A 257 -10.11 6.77 2.81
CA ARG A 257 -10.19 7.87 1.83
C ARG A 257 -9.48 7.55 0.52
N ALA A 258 -8.54 6.62 0.50
CA ALA A 258 -7.81 6.25 -0.72
C ALA A 258 -8.74 5.62 -1.77
N ALA A 259 -9.72 4.82 -1.34
CA ALA A 259 -10.66 4.14 -2.22
C ALA A 259 -11.73 5.06 -2.88
N HIS A 260 -11.80 6.34 -2.52
CA HIS A 260 -12.97 7.19 -2.85
C HIS A 260 -12.65 8.42 -3.69
N SER A 261 -11.44 8.60 -4.22
CA SER A 261 -11.05 9.94 -4.65
C SER A 261 -10.63 10.09 -6.12
N LEU A 262 -11.60 10.13 -7.01
CA LEU A 262 -11.49 10.93 -8.24
C LEU A 262 -11.75 12.44 -7.95
N GLN A 263 -12.02 12.79 -6.70
CA GLN A 263 -12.26 14.17 -6.29
C GLN A 263 -10.95 14.84 -5.88
N ARG A 264 -10.80 16.10 -6.26
CA ARG A 264 -9.65 16.90 -5.84
C ARG A 264 -9.64 17.09 -4.33
N PRO A 265 -8.51 16.83 -3.65
CA PRO A 265 -8.42 16.94 -2.21
C PRO A 265 -8.60 18.40 -1.77
N PHE A 266 -9.43 18.61 -0.74
CA PHE A 266 -9.60 19.90 -0.10
C PHE A 266 -9.03 19.86 1.32
N ARG A 267 -8.12 20.77 1.63
CA ARG A 267 -7.53 20.91 2.97
C ARG A 267 -7.92 22.23 3.58
N ALA A 268 -8.45 22.21 4.80
CA ALA A 268 -8.80 23.37 5.61
C ALA A 268 -7.96 23.37 6.89
N PRO A 269 -6.69 23.84 6.86
CA PRO A 269 -5.86 23.87 8.06
C PRO A 269 -6.46 24.82 9.09
N HIS A 270 -6.39 24.41 10.38
CA HIS A 270 -6.87 25.23 11.48
C HIS A 270 -5.97 26.46 11.63
N HIS A 271 -6.54 27.62 12.02
CA HIS A 271 -5.83 28.91 12.04
C HIS A 271 -4.97 29.17 13.26
N SER A 272 -4.63 28.18 14.09
CA SER A 272 -3.56 28.36 15.08
C SER A 272 -2.20 28.43 14.39
N ALA A 273 -1.42 29.45 14.66
CA ALA A 273 -0.17 29.75 13.93
C ALA A 273 0.86 28.60 13.94
N SER A 274 0.84 27.70 14.92
CA SER A 274 1.70 26.52 15.00
C SER A 274 1.22 25.35 14.12
N ALA A 275 -0.07 25.30 13.81
CA ALA A 275 -0.64 24.21 12.99
C ALA A 275 -0.55 24.51 11.49
N THR A 276 -0.36 25.78 11.08
CA THR A 276 -0.48 26.17 9.67
C THR A 276 0.68 25.67 8.83
N ALA A 277 1.91 25.79 9.30
CA ALA A 277 3.08 25.31 8.56
C ALA A 277 3.09 23.77 8.48
N THR A 278 2.89 23.09 9.60
CA THR A 278 2.86 21.62 9.68
C THR A 278 1.69 21.01 8.89
N ALA A 279 0.52 21.66 8.90
CA ALA A 279 -0.65 21.18 8.15
C ALA A 279 -0.53 21.37 6.64
N ILE A 280 0.23 22.36 6.16
CA ILE A 280 0.43 22.66 4.73
C ILE A 280 1.61 21.88 4.18
N VAL A 281 2.72 21.80 4.94
CA VAL A 281 3.99 21.23 4.47
C VAL A 281 4.14 19.75 4.83
N GLY A 282 3.25 19.20 5.68
CA GLY A 282 3.28 17.79 6.05
C GLY A 282 4.43 17.39 6.97
N GLY A 283 5.06 18.34 7.66
CA GLY A 283 6.09 18.09 8.67
C GLY A 283 5.46 17.88 10.04
N GLY A 284 5.33 16.66 10.47
CA GLY A 284 5.01 16.30 11.83
C GLY A 284 5.75 15.01 12.16
N SER A 285 6.63 15.11 13.15
CA SER A 285 7.24 13.96 13.81
C SER A 285 6.18 13.14 14.52
#